data_4642850de4e7ff556bfdb2421225aa07
#
_entry.id   4642850de4e7ff556bfdb2421225aa07
#
_cell.length_a   1.000
_cell.length_b   1.000
_cell.length_c   1.000
_cell.angle_alpha   90.00
_cell.angle_beta   90.00
_cell.angle_gamma   90.00
#
_symmetry.space_group_name_H-M   'P 1'
#
loop_
_entity.id
_entity.type
_entity.pdbx_description
1 polymer ?
#
loop_
_entity_poly.entity_id
_entity_poly.type
_entity_poly.pdbx_seq_one_letter_code
_entity_poly.pdbx_strand_id
1 'polypeptide(L)'
;MNTLNLLKEDFKLFLQALWGQLDLPSPTRAQYSIADYLQNGPKRLQIQAFRGVGKSWITGAFVLWTLFNNPEKKIMIISASKERADNMSIFLQKLIIETPWLSHLRPKSDDARWSRISFDVNCSPHQAPSVKSVGITGQLTGSRADLMILDDIEVPGNSMTELMREKLLQLCTEAESILTPKEDSRIMYLGTPQTTFTVYRKLAERSYKPFVWPARYPRKVSQYEGLLAPQLVEDMDNGAELWGVTDPDRFDNDDLIEREASMGRSNFMLQFMLDTSLSDAEKFPLKCADLVITSVNPSTAPESVVWCSDPQNVLKELPTVGLPGDYFYSPMQLQGEWNPYSETICSVDPSGRGSDETAAAYISQRNGFLYLHEMRAYRDGYSDNTLLDILKGCKKYNVSKLVIETNFGDGIVGELFKKHILQTKQYMDVEEVRANVRKEDRIIDALEPVMNQHRLIVDKSVIEWDYSSNKNAAPEERLLYMLFYQMSRMCREKGAVKHDDRLDCLAQGVKYFTDAMAISAQEEIKNRKREEWNAMLQEFFDDPQASANHLVLGMNLEQRRQAKGNSPTIPNWT
;
A
#
# COMPACT_ATOMS: atom_id res chain seq x y z
N MET A 1 47.07 21.76 -19.73
CA MET A 1 46.55 20.49 -19.19
C MET A 1 46.05 19.63 -20.34
N ASN A 2 46.37 18.36 -20.34
CA ASN A 2 45.89 17.47 -21.41
C ASN A 2 44.37 17.25 -21.20
N THR A 3 43.55 17.44 -22.22
CA THR A 3 42.09 17.30 -22.18
C THR A 3 41.63 15.99 -21.52
N LEU A 4 42.38 14.90 -21.74
CA LEU A 4 42.12 13.59 -21.12
C LEU A 4 42.26 13.61 -19.59
N ASN A 5 43.13 14.44 -19.01
CA ASN A 5 43.27 14.54 -17.57
C ASN A 5 42.05 15.26 -16.95
N LEU A 6 41.51 16.29 -17.60
CA LEU A 6 40.29 16.95 -17.16
C LEU A 6 39.09 15.98 -17.13
N LEU A 7 38.97 15.13 -18.15
CA LEU A 7 37.91 14.09 -18.19
C LEU A 7 38.06 13.04 -17.07
N LYS A 8 39.29 12.80 -16.58
CA LYS A 8 39.52 11.91 -15.43
C LYS A 8 39.11 12.53 -14.10
N GLU A 9 39.35 13.80 -13.93
CA GLU A 9 39.13 14.50 -12.66
C GLU A 9 37.65 14.88 -12.44
N ASP A 10 36.92 15.23 -13.51
CA ASP A 10 35.55 15.71 -13.44
C ASP A 10 34.59 14.85 -14.27
N PHE A 11 33.72 14.14 -13.59
CA PHE A 11 32.70 13.29 -14.23
C PHE A 11 31.69 14.11 -15.05
N LYS A 12 31.40 15.36 -14.68
CA LYS A 12 30.48 16.23 -15.44
C LYS A 12 31.05 16.52 -16.83
N LEU A 13 32.37 16.79 -16.92
CA LEU A 13 33.05 17.00 -18.20
C LEU A 13 33.07 15.71 -19.02
N PHE A 14 33.32 14.57 -18.39
CA PHE A 14 33.24 13.27 -19.06
C PHE A 14 31.83 12.99 -19.62
N LEU A 15 30.79 13.25 -18.82
CA LEU A 15 29.39 13.09 -19.23
C LEU A 15 29.07 13.97 -20.44
N GLN A 16 29.48 15.25 -20.41
CA GLN A 16 29.28 16.19 -21.52
C GLN A 16 30.00 15.73 -22.79
N ALA A 17 31.23 15.28 -22.67
CA ALA A 17 32.02 14.78 -23.82
C ALA A 17 31.39 13.51 -24.43
N LEU A 18 30.91 12.59 -23.57
CA LEU A 18 30.24 11.37 -24.02
C LEU A 18 28.92 11.68 -24.74
N TRP A 19 28.12 12.60 -24.23
CA TRP A 19 26.86 12.97 -24.84
C TRP A 19 27.02 13.74 -26.12
N GLY A 20 28.06 14.59 -26.22
CA GLY A 20 28.45 15.21 -27.48
C GLY A 20 28.88 14.18 -28.56
N GLN A 21 29.51 13.07 -28.15
CA GLN A 21 29.85 11.97 -29.06
C GLN A 21 28.63 11.21 -29.57
N LEU A 22 27.52 11.22 -28.80
CA LEU A 22 26.26 10.54 -29.12
C LEU A 22 25.26 11.46 -29.81
N ASP A 23 25.62 12.66 -30.17
CA ASP A 23 24.75 13.71 -30.72
C ASP A 23 23.52 13.99 -29.84
N LEU A 24 23.68 13.85 -28.52
CA LEU A 24 22.66 14.17 -27.53
C LEU A 24 22.75 15.65 -27.15
N PRO A 25 21.62 16.28 -26.73
CA PRO A 25 21.66 17.61 -26.13
C PRO A 25 22.61 17.64 -24.93
N SER A 26 23.22 18.79 -24.64
CA SER A 26 24.06 18.95 -23.45
C SER A 26 23.33 18.50 -22.18
N PRO A 27 24.03 17.90 -21.22
CA PRO A 27 23.42 17.52 -19.96
C PRO A 27 22.77 18.71 -19.28
N THR A 28 21.55 18.52 -18.77
CA THR A 28 20.81 19.56 -18.07
C THR A 28 21.35 19.81 -16.67
N ARG A 29 20.91 20.90 -16.04
CA ARG A 29 21.31 21.24 -14.67
C ARG A 29 20.95 20.12 -13.66
N ALA A 30 19.78 19.50 -13.78
CA ALA A 30 19.37 18.36 -12.95
C ALA A 30 20.30 17.15 -13.17
N GLN A 31 20.68 16.87 -14.41
CA GLN A 31 21.59 15.78 -14.77
C GLN A 31 23.00 16.02 -14.24
N TYR A 32 23.51 17.24 -14.30
CA TYR A 32 24.79 17.59 -13.67
C TYR A 32 24.73 17.47 -12.15
N SER A 33 23.62 17.81 -11.51
CA SER A 33 23.43 17.63 -10.07
C SER A 33 23.48 16.14 -9.68
N ILE A 34 22.83 15.26 -10.46
CA ILE A 34 22.91 13.81 -10.27
C ILE A 34 24.34 13.30 -10.51
N ALA A 35 25.01 13.80 -11.54
CA ALA A 35 26.41 13.43 -11.84
C ALA A 35 27.37 13.84 -10.73
N ASP A 36 27.21 15.03 -10.18
CA ASP A 36 27.97 15.50 -9.03
C ASP A 36 27.78 14.60 -7.81
N TYR A 37 26.54 14.20 -7.53
CA TYR A 37 26.26 13.32 -6.42
C TYR A 37 26.81 11.89 -6.63
N LEU A 38 26.84 11.38 -7.85
CA LEU A 38 27.52 10.12 -8.18
C LEU A 38 29.02 10.22 -7.93
N GLN A 39 29.66 11.30 -8.31
CA GLN A 39 31.10 11.50 -8.12
C GLN A 39 31.46 11.75 -6.65
N ASN A 40 30.86 12.74 -6.02
CA ASN A 40 31.26 13.31 -4.74
C ASN A 40 30.46 12.82 -3.54
N GLY A 41 29.36 12.09 -3.77
CA GLY A 41 28.50 11.56 -2.73
C GLY A 41 29.15 10.44 -1.90
N PRO A 42 28.50 10.02 -0.80
CA PRO A 42 29.04 9.02 0.12
C PRO A 42 29.17 7.63 -0.54
N LYS A 43 29.87 6.71 0.15
CA LYS A 43 30.04 5.32 -0.30
C LYS A 43 28.69 4.60 -0.48
N ARG A 44 27.72 4.91 0.34
CA ARG A 44 26.35 4.37 0.32
C ARG A 44 25.38 5.51 0.01
N LEU A 45 24.93 5.60 -1.24
CA LEU A 45 24.03 6.66 -1.69
C LEU A 45 22.78 6.11 -2.36
N GLN A 46 21.75 6.95 -2.41
CA GLN A 46 20.52 6.70 -3.15
C GLN A 46 20.15 7.92 -3.99
N ILE A 47 19.73 7.68 -5.22
CA ILE A 47 19.24 8.67 -6.16
C ILE A 47 17.78 8.32 -6.48
N GLN A 48 16.86 9.14 -6.00
CA GLN A 48 15.46 9.06 -6.35
C GLN A 48 15.16 10.23 -7.28
N ALA A 49 14.93 9.96 -8.54
CA ALA A 49 14.72 11.03 -9.51
C ALA A 49 13.58 10.69 -10.48
N PHE A 50 12.87 11.71 -10.94
CA PHE A 50 11.69 11.56 -11.77
C PHE A 50 11.96 10.76 -13.06
N ARG A 51 10.88 10.17 -13.58
CA ARG A 51 10.96 9.35 -14.78
C ARG A 51 11.32 10.19 -16.01
N GLY A 52 12.34 9.73 -16.76
CA GLY A 52 12.78 10.41 -17.97
C GLY A 52 13.93 11.39 -17.78
N VAL A 53 14.40 11.67 -16.54
CA VAL A 53 15.58 12.52 -16.30
C VAL A 53 16.88 11.95 -16.89
N GLY A 54 16.91 10.66 -17.22
CA GLY A 54 18.10 10.02 -17.81
C GLY A 54 18.99 9.28 -16.80
N LYS A 55 18.46 8.88 -15.63
CA LYS A 55 19.21 8.16 -14.58
C LYS A 55 20.13 7.06 -15.14
N SER A 56 19.57 6.13 -15.91
CA SER A 56 20.32 4.98 -16.42
C SER A 56 21.43 5.38 -17.41
N TRP A 57 21.22 6.45 -18.19
CA TRP A 57 22.25 6.99 -19.09
C TRP A 57 23.42 7.59 -18.31
N ILE A 58 23.13 8.42 -17.31
CA ILE A 58 24.14 9.05 -16.43
C ILE A 58 24.92 7.97 -15.68
N THR A 59 24.21 6.94 -15.19
CA THR A 59 24.81 5.81 -14.48
C THR A 59 25.71 4.98 -15.40
N GLY A 60 25.29 4.72 -16.63
CA GLY A 60 26.13 4.05 -17.63
C GLY A 60 27.39 4.84 -17.92
N ALA A 61 27.29 6.16 -18.09
CA ALA A 61 28.45 7.04 -18.23
C ALA A 61 29.36 6.97 -16.99
N PHE A 62 28.80 6.89 -15.77
CA PHE A 62 29.57 6.77 -14.54
C PHE A 62 30.34 5.44 -14.44
N VAL A 63 29.75 4.35 -14.90
CA VAL A 63 30.45 3.06 -15.03
C VAL A 63 31.67 3.19 -15.95
N LEU A 64 31.48 3.79 -17.13
CA LEU A 64 32.57 4.00 -18.08
C LEU A 64 33.64 4.95 -17.54
N TRP A 65 33.26 6.02 -16.86
CA TRP A 65 34.16 6.93 -16.18
C TRP A 65 34.99 6.24 -15.10
N THR A 66 34.38 5.35 -14.33
CA THR A 66 35.08 4.54 -13.32
C THR A 66 36.13 3.64 -13.96
N LEU A 67 35.82 2.96 -15.09
CA LEU A 67 36.74 2.13 -15.82
C LEU A 67 37.79 2.95 -16.58
N PHE A 68 37.41 4.13 -17.07
CA PHE A 68 38.33 5.08 -17.71
C PHE A 68 39.43 5.56 -16.75
N ASN A 69 39.10 5.75 -15.49
CA ASN A 69 40.03 6.11 -14.42
C ASN A 69 40.85 4.91 -13.94
N ASN A 70 40.18 3.75 -13.79
CA ASN A 70 40.83 2.53 -13.30
C ASN A 70 40.21 1.28 -13.95
N PRO A 71 40.83 0.74 -15.01
CA PRO A 71 40.35 -0.46 -15.70
C PRO A 71 40.32 -1.73 -14.84
N GLU A 72 41.05 -1.76 -13.70
CA GLU A 72 41.11 -2.91 -12.79
C GLU A 72 39.85 -3.02 -11.89
N LYS A 73 39.02 -1.99 -11.86
CA LYS A 73 37.78 -2.01 -11.07
C LYS A 73 36.80 -3.08 -11.55
N LYS A 74 36.14 -3.73 -10.59
CA LYS A 74 35.10 -4.72 -10.83
C LYS A 74 33.75 -4.12 -10.48
N ILE A 75 32.86 -4.08 -11.47
CA ILE A 75 31.58 -3.39 -11.39
C ILE A 75 30.45 -4.39 -11.55
N MET A 76 29.45 -4.31 -10.68
CA MET A 76 28.23 -5.10 -10.79
C MET A 76 27.04 -4.19 -10.97
N ILE A 77 26.24 -4.47 -12.01
CA ILE A 77 24.99 -3.77 -12.31
C ILE A 77 23.84 -4.73 -12.02
N ILE A 78 22.94 -4.30 -11.13
CA ILE A 78 21.79 -5.08 -10.70
C ILE A 78 20.53 -4.27 -11.05
N SER A 79 19.54 -4.92 -11.68
CA SER A 79 18.23 -4.31 -11.99
C SER A 79 17.11 -5.24 -11.56
N ALA A 80 15.85 -4.76 -11.57
CA ALA A 80 14.69 -5.57 -11.22
C ALA A 80 14.58 -6.86 -12.06
N SER A 81 15.00 -6.81 -13.33
CA SER A 81 15.04 -7.99 -14.20
C SER A 81 16.43 -8.16 -14.84
N LYS A 82 16.73 -9.42 -15.20
CA LYS A 82 17.96 -9.74 -15.93
C LYS A 82 18.03 -9.00 -17.26
N GLU A 83 16.93 -8.90 -17.99
CA GLU A 83 16.87 -8.23 -19.28
C GLU A 83 17.30 -6.76 -19.20
N ARG A 84 16.81 -6.02 -18.19
CA ARG A 84 17.22 -4.61 -17.98
C ARG A 84 18.70 -4.49 -17.69
N ALA A 85 19.23 -5.35 -16.82
CA ALA A 85 20.66 -5.37 -16.52
C ALA A 85 21.52 -5.70 -17.75
N ASP A 86 21.10 -6.69 -18.55
CA ASP A 86 21.80 -7.08 -19.79
C ASP A 86 21.76 -5.96 -20.83
N ASN A 87 20.65 -5.23 -20.96
CA ASN A 87 20.55 -4.07 -21.86
C ASN A 87 21.53 -2.96 -21.49
N MET A 88 21.74 -2.69 -20.20
CA MET A 88 22.76 -1.76 -19.74
C MET A 88 24.16 -2.24 -20.13
N SER A 89 24.47 -3.51 -19.94
CA SER A 89 25.77 -4.10 -20.34
C SER A 89 26.03 -3.95 -21.83
N ILE A 90 25.04 -4.26 -22.68
CA ILE A 90 25.13 -4.09 -24.14
C ILE A 90 25.36 -2.62 -24.51
N PHE A 91 24.66 -1.71 -23.84
CA PHE A 91 24.82 -0.28 -24.06
C PHE A 91 26.26 0.18 -23.76
N LEU A 92 26.84 -0.24 -22.63
CA LEU A 92 28.21 0.07 -22.25
C LEU A 92 29.23 -0.46 -23.28
N GLN A 93 29.04 -1.70 -23.75
CA GLN A 93 29.90 -2.30 -24.78
C GLN A 93 29.86 -1.50 -26.08
N LYS A 94 28.67 -1.08 -26.53
CA LYS A 94 28.51 -0.22 -27.70
C LYS A 94 29.26 1.11 -27.53
N LEU A 95 29.12 1.77 -26.38
CA LEU A 95 29.80 3.01 -26.08
C LEU A 95 31.32 2.86 -26.12
N ILE A 96 31.90 1.75 -25.62
CA ILE A 96 33.32 1.46 -25.69
C ILE A 96 33.78 1.28 -27.16
N ILE A 97 32.91 0.67 -27.99
CA ILE A 97 33.24 0.43 -29.42
C ILE A 97 33.10 1.71 -30.24
N GLU A 98 32.06 2.49 -30.04
CA GLU A 98 31.71 3.62 -30.90
C GLU A 98 32.43 4.92 -30.49
N THR A 99 32.93 5.01 -29.24
CA THR A 99 33.64 6.21 -28.74
C THR A 99 35.14 6.10 -28.92
N PRO A 100 35.76 6.90 -29.84
CA PRO A 100 37.20 6.75 -30.20
C PRO A 100 38.16 6.92 -29.01
N TRP A 101 37.87 7.86 -28.10
CA TRP A 101 38.71 8.13 -26.93
C TRP A 101 38.52 7.11 -25.78
N LEU A 102 37.55 6.21 -25.87
CA LEU A 102 37.39 5.03 -25.00
C LEU A 102 38.04 3.77 -25.58
N SER A 103 38.66 3.84 -26.77
CA SER A 103 39.26 2.68 -27.46
C SER A 103 40.30 1.93 -26.63
N HIS A 104 40.98 2.60 -25.69
CA HIS A 104 41.93 1.99 -24.77
C HIS A 104 41.30 0.99 -23.78
N LEU A 105 39.98 1.06 -23.58
CA LEU A 105 39.21 0.11 -22.77
C LEU A 105 38.84 -1.16 -23.56
N ARG A 106 38.97 -1.18 -24.88
CA ARG A 106 38.67 -2.38 -25.67
C ARG A 106 39.63 -3.50 -25.28
N PRO A 107 39.12 -4.73 -25.07
CA PRO A 107 40.02 -5.86 -24.82
C PRO A 107 40.95 -6.08 -26.02
N LYS A 108 42.18 -6.46 -25.73
CA LYS A 108 43.22 -6.74 -26.75
C LYS A 108 43.25 -8.20 -27.18
N SER A 109 42.67 -9.09 -26.37
CA SER A 109 42.64 -10.53 -26.62
C SER A 109 41.26 -10.94 -27.15
N ASP A 110 41.25 -11.78 -28.17
CA ASP A 110 40.03 -12.40 -28.70
C ASP A 110 39.41 -13.39 -27.69
N ASP A 111 40.16 -13.86 -26.70
CA ASP A 111 39.70 -14.74 -25.64
C ASP A 111 39.06 -13.97 -24.47
N ALA A 112 39.01 -12.63 -24.49
CA ALA A 112 38.40 -11.84 -23.45
C ALA A 112 36.87 -12.08 -23.39
N ARG A 113 36.33 -12.10 -22.18
CA ARG A 113 34.87 -12.16 -22.02
C ARG A 113 34.22 -10.95 -22.66
N TRP A 114 33.30 -11.17 -23.60
CA TRP A 114 32.54 -10.11 -24.25
C TRP A 114 31.11 -10.58 -24.53
N SER A 115 30.33 -10.69 -23.47
CA SER A 115 28.95 -11.15 -23.55
C SER A 115 28.00 -10.12 -22.94
N ARG A 116 26.69 -10.24 -23.22
CA ARG A 116 25.66 -9.37 -22.64
C ARG A 116 25.57 -9.48 -21.11
N ILE A 117 26.00 -10.61 -20.53
CA ILE A 117 25.92 -10.85 -19.08
C ILE A 117 27.16 -10.31 -18.37
N SER A 118 28.31 -10.38 -19.05
CA SER A 118 29.57 -9.95 -18.47
C SER A 118 30.60 -9.67 -19.56
N PHE A 119 31.45 -8.66 -19.33
CA PHE A 119 32.53 -8.35 -20.22
C PHE A 119 33.79 -7.87 -19.47
N ASP A 120 34.93 -8.00 -20.11
CA ASP A 120 36.19 -7.47 -19.64
C ASP A 120 36.57 -6.25 -20.46
N VAL A 121 37.13 -5.24 -19.80
CA VAL A 121 37.89 -4.20 -20.48
C VAL A 121 39.37 -4.61 -20.56
N ASN A 122 40.20 -3.80 -21.22
CA ASN A 122 41.64 -4.01 -21.26
C ASN A 122 42.27 -3.79 -19.88
N CYS A 123 42.34 -4.85 -19.08
CA CYS A 123 42.87 -4.88 -17.73
C CYS A 123 43.71 -6.15 -17.49
N SER A 124 44.33 -6.26 -16.34
CA SER A 124 45.06 -7.46 -15.93
C SER A 124 44.14 -8.68 -15.85
N PRO A 125 44.61 -9.90 -16.16
CA PRO A 125 43.82 -11.12 -16.04
C PRO A 125 43.26 -11.28 -14.62
N HIS A 126 41.93 -11.47 -14.52
CA HIS A 126 41.24 -11.62 -13.26
C HIS A 126 40.07 -12.62 -13.36
N GLN A 127 39.79 -13.34 -12.27
CA GLN A 127 38.67 -14.29 -12.23
C GLN A 127 37.31 -13.61 -12.41
N ALA A 128 37.10 -12.46 -11.75
CA ALA A 128 35.87 -11.66 -11.89
C ALA A 128 35.94 -10.79 -13.17
N PRO A 129 34.82 -10.65 -13.90
CA PRO A 129 34.73 -9.74 -15.06
C PRO A 129 34.88 -8.28 -14.63
N SER A 130 35.23 -7.40 -15.58
CA SER A 130 35.25 -5.96 -15.35
C SER A 130 33.86 -5.41 -15.09
N VAL A 131 32.85 -5.88 -15.85
CA VAL A 131 31.43 -5.56 -15.62
C VAL A 131 30.61 -6.86 -15.66
N LYS A 132 29.71 -7.02 -14.68
CA LYS A 132 28.73 -8.11 -14.62
C LYS A 132 27.34 -7.54 -14.46
N SER A 133 26.38 -8.01 -15.26
CA SER A 133 24.96 -7.67 -15.14
C SER A 133 24.15 -8.81 -14.54
N VAL A 134 23.24 -8.50 -13.61
CA VAL A 134 22.44 -9.50 -12.89
C VAL A 134 21.05 -8.92 -12.60
N GLY A 135 19.99 -9.74 -12.72
CA GLY A 135 18.69 -9.39 -12.12
C GLY A 135 18.75 -9.56 -10.61
N ILE A 136 18.02 -8.75 -9.85
CA ILE A 136 18.03 -8.76 -8.38
C ILE A 136 17.70 -10.15 -7.78
N THR A 137 16.90 -10.96 -8.47
CA THR A 137 16.56 -12.34 -8.09
C THR A 137 17.58 -13.37 -8.59
N GLY A 138 18.62 -12.93 -9.32
CA GLY A 138 19.66 -13.81 -9.85
C GLY A 138 20.68 -14.21 -8.76
N GLN A 139 21.54 -15.17 -9.09
CA GLN A 139 22.58 -15.63 -8.17
C GLN A 139 23.67 -14.56 -8.01
N LEU A 140 23.68 -13.89 -6.88
CA LEU A 140 24.66 -12.88 -6.50
C LEU A 140 25.89 -13.48 -5.81
N THR A 141 25.70 -14.56 -5.05
CA THR A 141 26.73 -15.23 -4.25
C THR A 141 27.91 -15.70 -5.09
N GLY A 142 29.12 -15.62 -4.53
CA GLY A 142 30.35 -15.99 -5.22
C GLY A 142 30.95 -14.90 -6.10
N SER A 143 30.29 -13.77 -6.28
CA SER A 143 30.83 -12.58 -6.95
C SER A 143 31.53 -11.63 -5.97
N ARG A 144 32.35 -10.72 -6.49
CA ARG A 144 32.94 -9.58 -5.78
C ARG A 144 32.89 -8.35 -6.68
N ALA A 145 32.60 -7.18 -6.12
CA ALA A 145 32.57 -5.92 -6.85
C ALA A 145 33.18 -4.78 -6.02
N ASP A 146 33.85 -3.86 -6.68
CA ASP A 146 34.35 -2.61 -6.09
C ASP A 146 33.32 -1.49 -6.21
N LEU A 147 32.47 -1.56 -7.24
CA LEU A 147 31.32 -0.68 -7.43
C LEU A 147 30.09 -1.52 -7.72
N MET A 148 29.03 -1.27 -6.96
CA MET A 148 27.72 -1.88 -7.20
C MET A 148 26.71 -0.80 -7.54
N ILE A 149 25.93 -1.04 -8.58
CA ILE A 149 24.87 -0.16 -9.04
C ILE A 149 23.57 -0.97 -9.08
N LEU A 150 22.61 -0.54 -8.28
CA LEU A 150 21.28 -1.15 -8.23
C LEU A 150 20.29 -0.16 -8.87
N ASP A 151 19.97 -0.40 -10.14
CA ASP A 151 19.14 0.50 -10.97
C ASP A 151 17.71 -0.04 -11.09
N ASP A 152 16.74 0.77 -10.63
CA ASP A 152 15.30 0.46 -10.66
C ASP A 152 14.98 -0.96 -10.15
N ILE A 153 15.54 -1.33 -8.99
CA ILE A 153 15.33 -2.66 -8.41
C ILE A 153 13.92 -2.86 -7.84
N GLU A 154 13.25 -1.78 -7.44
CA GLU A 154 11.88 -1.78 -6.95
C GLU A 154 10.92 -1.51 -8.12
N VAL A 155 10.05 -2.48 -8.38
CA VAL A 155 8.99 -2.40 -9.40
C VAL A 155 7.69 -2.94 -8.81
N PRO A 156 6.51 -2.62 -9.37
CA PRO A 156 5.24 -3.13 -8.83
C PRO A 156 5.24 -4.65 -8.59
N GLY A 157 5.81 -5.44 -9.49
CA GLY A 157 5.85 -6.90 -9.40
C GLY A 157 6.67 -7.48 -8.23
N ASN A 158 7.45 -6.67 -7.51
CA ASN A 158 8.28 -7.14 -6.39
C ASN A 158 8.21 -6.26 -5.12
N SER A 159 7.27 -5.30 -5.07
CA SER A 159 7.19 -4.34 -3.96
C SER A 159 5.77 -4.06 -3.44
N MET A 160 4.74 -4.61 -4.09
CA MET A 160 3.35 -4.32 -3.75
C MET A 160 2.95 -4.82 -2.36
N THR A 161 3.42 -6.01 -1.98
CA THR A 161 3.09 -6.62 -0.69
C THR A 161 4.24 -6.52 0.30
N GLU A 162 3.94 -6.68 1.59
CA GLU A 162 4.94 -6.67 2.64
C GLU A 162 5.97 -7.79 2.44
N LEU A 163 5.52 -9.01 2.14
CA LEU A 163 6.39 -10.15 1.86
C LEU A 163 7.33 -9.91 0.68
N MET A 164 6.84 -9.27 -0.39
CA MET A 164 7.67 -8.92 -1.54
C MET A 164 8.75 -7.91 -1.14
N ARG A 165 8.40 -6.89 -0.36
CA ARG A 165 9.34 -5.88 0.12
C ARG A 165 10.39 -6.45 1.07
N GLU A 166 9.99 -7.34 2.01
CA GLU A 166 10.93 -8.06 2.89
C GLU A 166 11.94 -8.88 2.07
N LYS A 167 11.43 -9.65 1.10
CA LYS A 167 12.30 -10.44 0.21
C LYS A 167 13.26 -9.56 -0.59
N LEU A 168 12.77 -8.43 -1.12
CA LEU A 168 13.62 -7.48 -1.85
C LEU A 168 14.70 -6.89 -0.93
N LEU A 169 14.35 -6.55 0.30
CA LEU A 169 15.30 -6.03 1.29
C LEU A 169 16.37 -7.08 1.68
N GLN A 170 16.01 -8.36 1.78
CA GLN A 170 16.96 -9.45 1.98
C GLN A 170 17.95 -9.53 0.81
N LEU A 171 17.46 -9.48 -0.44
CA LEU A 171 18.32 -9.48 -1.63
C LEU A 171 19.26 -8.26 -1.67
N CYS A 172 18.80 -7.09 -1.23
CA CYS A 172 19.66 -5.91 -1.07
C CYS A 172 20.77 -6.15 -0.03
N THR A 173 20.45 -6.84 1.07
CA THR A 173 21.44 -7.20 2.12
C THR A 173 22.47 -8.21 1.59
N GLU A 174 22.04 -9.19 0.79
CA GLU A 174 22.96 -10.11 0.11
C GLU A 174 23.89 -9.36 -0.87
N ALA A 175 23.35 -8.41 -1.64
CA ALA A 175 24.14 -7.57 -2.53
C ALA A 175 25.25 -6.83 -1.78
N GLU A 176 24.96 -6.26 -0.60
CA GLU A 176 25.98 -5.56 0.20
C GLU A 176 27.15 -6.48 0.63
N SER A 177 26.87 -7.74 0.89
CA SER A 177 27.91 -8.73 1.29
C SER A 177 28.94 -9.04 0.20
N ILE A 178 28.65 -8.67 -1.06
CA ILE A 178 29.50 -8.90 -2.22
C ILE A 178 30.51 -7.75 -2.40
N LEU A 179 30.22 -6.58 -1.85
CA LEU A 179 31.09 -5.42 -1.96
C LEU A 179 32.47 -5.72 -1.35
N THR A 180 33.54 -5.41 -2.10
CA THR A 180 34.90 -5.63 -1.60
C THR A 180 35.20 -4.67 -0.45
N PRO A 181 35.93 -5.12 0.59
CA PRO A 181 36.26 -4.28 1.75
C PRO A 181 37.41 -3.32 1.45
N LYS A 182 37.29 -2.54 0.37
CA LYS A 182 38.27 -1.50 0.00
C LYS A 182 37.75 -0.13 0.42
N GLU A 183 38.67 0.81 0.65
CA GLU A 183 38.33 2.14 1.07
C GLU A 183 37.48 2.89 0.03
N ASP A 184 37.71 2.64 -1.25
CA ASP A 184 37.04 3.24 -2.40
C ASP A 184 35.89 2.40 -2.98
N SER A 185 35.48 1.33 -2.28
CA SER A 185 34.32 0.54 -2.69
C SER A 185 33.01 1.28 -2.40
N ARG A 186 32.07 1.26 -3.36
CA ARG A 186 30.83 2.01 -3.30
C ARG A 186 29.63 1.16 -3.72
N ILE A 187 28.47 1.46 -3.13
CA ILE A 187 27.18 0.89 -3.52
C ILE A 187 26.16 2.03 -3.71
N MET A 188 25.47 2.01 -4.83
CA MET A 188 24.59 3.07 -5.31
C MET A 188 23.24 2.51 -5.70
N TYR A 189 22.19 3.04 -5.13
CA TYR A 189 20.81 2.72 -5.49
C TYR A 189 20.22 3.86 -6.31
N LEU A 190 19.61 3.52 -7.43
CA LEU A 190 18.85 4.47 -8.25
C LEU A 190 17.45 3.91 -8.44
N GLY A 191 16.43 4.74 -8.34
CA GLY A 191 15.08 4.25 -8.57
C GLY A 191 13.99 5.27 -8.29
N THR A 192 12.77 4.75 -8.44
CA THR A 192 11.53 5.46 -8.16
C THR A 192 10.76 4.67 -7.12
N PRO A 193 10.38 5.26 -5.98
CA PRO A 193 9.58 4.57 -4.96
C PRO A 193 8.24 4.14 -5.54
N GLN A 194 7.74 2.96 -5.16
CA GLN A 194 6.44 2.46 -5.64
C GLN A 194 5.33 2.61 -4.60
N THR A 195 5.70 2.68 -3.32
CA THR A 195 4.81 2.89 -2.17
C THR A 195 5.54 3.68 -1.09
N THR A 196 4.82 4.22 -0.10
CA THR A 196 5.43 4.85 1.10
C THR A 196 6.33 3.86 1.86
N PHE A 197 6.04 2.55 1.76
CA PHE A 197 6.82 1.49 2.39
C PHE A 197 7.98 0.98 1.51
N THR A 198 8.47 1.82 0.64
CA THR A 198 9.54 1.49 -0.31
C THR A 198 10.80 0.93 0.36
N VAL A 199 11.49 0.01 -0.33
CA VAL A 199 12.80 -0.49 0.12
C VAL A 199 13.83 0.63 0.26
N TYR A 200 13.71 1.70 -0.51
CA TYR A 200 14.61 2.86 -0.44
C TYR A 200 14.53 3.57 0.92
N ARG A 201 13.36 3.65 1.54
CA ARG A 201 13.21 4.20 2.90
C ARG A 201 13.91 3.32 3.94
N LYS A 202 13.77 2.00 3.83
CA LYS A 202 14.46 1.04 4.72
C LYS A 202 15.98 1.09 4.57
N LEU A 203 16.47 1.31 3.36
CA LEU A 203 17.90 1.51 3.12
C LEU A 203 18.39 2.84 3.71
N ALA A 204 17.61 3.92 3.65
CA ALA A 204 17.95 5.18 4.28
C ALA A 204 18.11 5.03 5.81
N GLU A 205 17.25 4.25 6.47
CA GLU A 205 17.38 3.86 7.89
C GLU A 205 18.70 3.10 8.17
N ARG A 206 19.27 2.41 7.16
CA ARG A 206 20.54 1.66 7.22
C ARG A 206 21.77 2.45 6.74
N SER A 207 21.76 3.77 6.90
CA SER A 207 22.86 4.69 6.58
C SER A 207 23.12 4.95 5.09
N TYR A 208 22.23 4.55 4.19
CA TYR A 208 22.26 5.06 2.82
C TYR A 208 21.76 6.51 2.80
N LYS A 209 22.44 7.36 2.04
CA LYS A 209 22.06 8.78 1.96
C LYS A 209 21.23 9.03 0.70
N PRO A 210 19.93 9.29 0.82
CA PRO A 210 19.07 9.62 -0.30
C PRO A 210 19.13 11.09 -0.67
N PHE A 211 19.03 11.38 -1.99
CA PHE A 211 18.54 12.64 -2.50
C PHE A 211 17.44 12.41 -3.52
N VAL A 212 16.51 13.38 -3.57
CA VAL A 212 15.29 13.31 -4.38
C VAL A 212 15.26 14.45 -5.38
N TRP A 213 15.02 14.12 -6.65
CA TRP A 213 14.86 15.06 -7.77
C TRP A 213 13.45 14.91 -8.36
N PRO A 214 12.42 15.62 -7.88
CA PRO A 214 11.10 15.68 -8.51
C PRO A 214 11.12 16.56 -9.76
N ALA A 215 10.17 16.35 -10.69
CA ALA A 215 10.07 17.11 -11.93
C ALA A 215 9.55 18.55 -11.75
N ARG A 216 8.90 18.83 -10.61
CA ARG A 216 8.45 20.18 -10.23
C ARG A 216 8.94 20.53 -8.84
N TYR A 217 9.22 21.81 -8.60
CA TYR A 217 9.50 22.31 -7.25
C TYR A 217 8.31 22.03 -6.33
N PRO A 218 8.50 21.40 -5.17
CA PRO A 218 7.38 21.04 -4.30
C PRO A 218 6.72 22.29 -3.71
N ARG A 219 5.41 22.20 -3.49
CA ARG A 219 4.67 23.27 -2.79
C ARG A 219 5.05 23.39 -1.31
N LYS A 220 5.50 22.29 -0.72
CA LYS A 220 5.99 22.22 0.67
C LYS A 220 7.29 21.39 0.70
N VAL A 221 8.39 21.99 1.10
CA VAL A 221 9.69 21.31 1.23
C VAL A 221 9.61 20.15 2.23
N SER A 222 8.79 20.31 3.28
CA SER A 222 8.57 19.25 4.29
C SER A 222 8.02 17.94 3.73
N GLN A 223 7.44 17.94 2.54
CA GLN A 223 6.94 16.73 1.85
C GLN A 223 8.05 15.70 1.60
N TYR A 224 9.27 16.16 1.40
CA TYR A 224 10.43 15.30 1.15
C TYR A 224 11.34 15.11 2.37
N GLU A 225 10.89 15.49 3.56
CA GLU A 225 11.60 15.24 4.84
C GLU A 225 13.08 15.69 4.83
N GLY A 226 13.43 16.74 4.09
CA GLY A 226 14.80 17.23 3.93
C GLY A 226 15.66 16.45 2.94
N LEU A 227 15.08 15.58 2.12
CA LEU A 227 15.78 14.74 1.16
C LEU A 227 15.86 15.34 -0.26
N LEU A 228 15.34 16.56 -0.48
CA LEU A 228 15.51 17.25 -1.76
C LEU A 228 16.99 17.42 -2.09
N ALA A 229 17.31 17.25 -3.38
CA ALA A 229 18.67 17.50 -3.85
C ALA A 229 19.12 18.93 -3.52
N PRO A 230 20.38 19.14 -3.08
CA PRO A 230 20.89 20.44 -2.65
C PRO A 230 20.67 21.56 -3.67
N GLN A 231 20.82 21.24 -4.95
CA GLN A 231 20.57 22.18 -6.05
C GLN A 231 19.11 22.70 -6.04
N LEU A 232 18.13 21.84 -5.80
CA LEU A 232 16.72 22.24 -5.78
C LEU A 232 16.39 23.09 -4.55
N VAL A 233 17.03 22.81 -3.42
CA VAL A 233 16.90 23.62 -2.22
C VAL A 233 17.46 25.02 -2.48
N GLU A 234 18.67 25.11 -3.06
CA GLU A 234 19.30 26.38 -3.45
C GLU A 234 18.42 27.17 -4.42
N ASP A 235 17.82 26.52 -5.42
CA ASP A 235 16.91 27.15 -6.37
C ASP A 235 15.68 27.73 -5.68
N MET A 236 15.10 26.99 -4.74
CA MET A 236 13.93 27.46 -3.96
C MET A 236 14.29 28.62 -3.04
N ASP A 237 15.45 28.58 -2.40
CA ASP A 237 15.96 29.69 -1.57
C ASP A 237 16.22 30.94 -2.42
N ASN A 238 16.61 30.77 -3.68
CA ASN A 238 16.80 31.85 -4.67
C ASN A 238 15.50 32.28 -5.34
N GLY A 239 14.33 31.79 -4.92
CA GLY A 239 13.01 32.26 -5.38
C GLY A 239 12.46 31.50 -6.57
N ALA A 240 12.86 30.24 -6.80
CA ALA A 240 12.22 29.39 -7.81
C ALA A 240 10.71 29.30 -7.56
N GLU A 241 9.93 29.36 -8.64
CA GLU A 241 8.48 29.31 -8.57
C GLU A 241 7.99 27.97 -8.03
N LEU A 242 7.14 28.01 -6.99
CA LEU A 242 6.49 26.80 -6.47
C LEU A 242 5.65 26.13 -7.56
N TRP A 243 5.80 24.83 -7.68
CA TRP A 243 5.20 24.03 -8.76
C TRP A 243 5.77 24.28 -10.16
N GLY A 244 6.76 25.16 -10.29
CA GLY A 244 7.55 25.34 -11.49
C GLY A 244 8.35 24.09 -11.86
N VAL A 245 8.81 24.02 -13.09
CA VAL A 245 9.57 22.86 -13.61
C VAL A 245 11.01 22.90 -13.12
N THR A 246 11.54 21.77 -12.63
CA THR A 246 12.92 21.67 -12.12
C THR A 246 13.97 21.44 -13.22
N ASP A 247 13.54 20.91 -14.36
CA ASP A 247 14.43 20.58 -15.49
C ASP A 247 13.75 20.99 -16.82
N PRO A 248 13.62 22.30 -17.10
CA PRO A 248 12.88 22.81 -18.27
C PRO A 248 13.55 22.48 -19.61
N ASP A 249 14.86 22.19 -19.60
CA ASP A 249 15.57 21.76 -20.82
C ASP A 249 15.20 20.32 -21.21
N ARG A 250 14.64 19.56 -20.29
CA ARG A 250 14.24 18.16 -20.51
C ARG A 250 12.74 17.99 -20.69
N PHE A 251 11.95 18.67 -19.87
CA PHE A 251 10.50 18.71 -19.91
C PHE A 251 10.04 20.13 -19.63
N ASP A 252 9.37 20.74 -20.54
CA ASP A 252 8.74 22.01 -20.30
C ASP A 252 7.42 21.87 -19.51
N ASN A 253 6.75 22.98 -19.24
CA ASN A 253 5.53 22.95 -18.45
C ASN A 253 4.37 22.25 -19.18
N ASP A 254 4.28 22.41 -20.50
CA ASP A 254 3.22 21.82 -21.31
C ASP A 254 3.39 20.31 -21.44
N ASP A 255 4.64 19.82 -21.61
CA ASP A 255 4.98 18.40 -21.56
C ASP A 255 4.52 17.75 -20.24
N LEU A 256 4.76 18.41 -19.11
CA LEU A 256 4.36 17.86 -17.81
C LEU A 256 2.86 17.89 -17.59
N ILE A 257 2.15 18.92 -18.10
CA ILE A 257 0.67 19.00 -18.06
C ILE A 257 0.06 17.89 -18.93
N GLU A 258 0.57 17.69 -20.14
CA GLU A 258 0.10 16.63 -21.04
C GLU A 258 0.29 15.24 -20.41
N ARG A 259 1.44 15.00 -19.78
CA ARG A 259 1.72 13.73 -19.07
C ARG A 259 0.80 13.52 -17.87
N GLU A 260 0.55 14.56 -17.06
CA GLU A 260 -0.41 14.49 -15.94
C GLU A 260 -1.81 14.15 -16.45
N ALA A 261 -2.25 14.77 -17.55
CA ALA A 261 -3.55 14.50 -18.17
C ALA A 261 -3.65 13.07 -18.75
N SER A 262 -2.59 12.57 -19.41
CA SER A 262 -2.60 11.27 -20.08
C SER A 262 -2.49 10.08 -19.12
N MET A 263 -1.67 10.20 -18.06
CA MET A 263 -1.44 9.09 -17.12
C MET A 263 -2.27 9.16 -15.83
N GLY A 264 -2.96 10.27 -15.62
CA GLY A 264 -3.70 10.57 -14.39
C GLY A 264 -2.82 11.09 -13.26
N ARG A 265 -3.43 11.88 -12.38
CA ARG A 265 -2.73 12.58 -11.30
C ARG A 265 -1.97 11.66 -10.35
N SER A 266 -2.55 10.51 -9.96
CA SER A 266 -1.92 9.54 -9.05
C SER A 266 -0.60 9.01 -9.62
N ASN A 267 -0.59 8.58 -10.89
CA ASN A 267 0.61 8.09 -11.56
C ASN A 267 1.63 9.21 -11.82
N PHE A 268 1.18 10.44 -12.12
CA PHE A 268 2.06 11.59 -12.27
C PHE A 268 2.76 11.90 -10.94
N MET A 269 2.02 11.97 -9.84
CA MET A 269 2.61 12.20 -8.51
C MET A 269 3.63 11.12 -8.17
N LEU A 270 3.33 9.86 -8.47
CA LEU A 270 4.26 8.75 -8.23
C LEU A 270 5.53 8.83 -9.09
N GLN A 271 5.39 8.99 -10.40
CA GLN A 271 6.51 8.83 -11.35
C GLN A 271 7.33 10.12 -11.55
N PHE A 272 6.69 11.29 -11.42
CA PHE A 272 7.31 12.59 -11.67
C PHE A 272 7.56 13.38 -10.40
N MET A 273 6.66 13.30 -9.42
CA MET A 273 6.86 13.97 -8.14
C MET A 273 7.48 13.08 -7.08
N LEU A 274 7.59 11.76 -7.32
CA LEU A 274 8.11 10.78 -6.36
C LEU A 274 7.31 10.77 -5.04
N ASP A 275 6.04 11.14 -5.14
CA ASP A 275 5.07 11.20 -4.05
C ASP A 275 4.09 10.03 -4.19
N THR A 276 4.15 9.11 -3.23
CA THR A 276 3.36 7.89 -3.23
C THR A 276 1.97 8.07 -2.62
N SER A 277 1.67 9.22 -1.99
CA SER A 277 0.50 9.42 -1.14
C SER A 277 -0.84 9.12 -1.82
N LEU A 278 -1.05 9.61 -3.06
CA LEU A 278 -2.27 9.34 -3.82
C LEU A 278 -2.35 7.88 -4.29
N SER A 279 -1.25 7.33 -4.78
CA SER A 279 -1.15 5.95 -5.22
C SER A 279 -1.40 4.98 -4.06
N ASP A 280 -0.88 5.27 -2.86
CA ASP A 280 -1.10 4.46 -1.67
C ASP A 280 -2.55 4.55 -1.19
N ALA A 281 -3.19 5.71 -1.28
CA ALA A 281 -4.60 5.88 -0.94
C ALA A 281 -5.55 5.04 -1.83
N GLU A 282 -5.17 4.80 -3.09
CA GLU A 282 -5.90 3.93 -4.02
C GLU A 282 -5.59 2.43 -3.77
N LYS A 283 -4.35 2.10 -3.40
CA LYS A 283 -3.91 0.73 -3.16
C LYS A 283 -4.40 0.16 -1.83
N PHE A 284 -4.46 0.98 -0.79
CA PHE A 284 -4.82 0.61 0.58
C PHE A 284 -6.19 1.21 0.94
N PRO A 285 -7.29 0.52 0.65
CA PRO A 285 -8.63 1.09 0.75
C PRO A 285 -9.12 1.26 2.21
N LEU A 286 -8.54 0.50 3.15
CA LEU A 286 -8.98 0.53 4.55
C LEU A 286 -8.20 1.60 5.32
N LYS A 287 -8.86 2.74 5.64
CA LYS A 287 -8.23 3.87 6.32
C LYS A 287 -8.72 3.97 7.75
N CYS A 288 -7.80 4.24 8.68
CA CYS A 288 -8.16 4.52 10.07
C CYS A 288 -9.10 5.73 10.21
N ALA A 289 -8.96 6.71 9.30
CA ALA A 289 -9.81 7.90 9.24
C ALA A 289 -11.29 7.61 8.96
N ASP A 290 -11.61 6.47 8.37
CA ASP A 290 -12.98 6.06 8.07
C ASP A 290 -13.69 5.40 9.27
N LEU A 291 -12.94 5.08 10.33
CA LEU A 291 -13.47 4.58 11.58
C LEU A 291 -14.05 5.71 12.45
N VAL A 292 -15.03 5.38 13.27
CA VAL A 292 -15.58 6.29 14.29
C VAL A 292 -15.14 5.83 15.67
N ILE A 293 -14.33 6.62 16.36
CA ILE A 293 -13.72 6.22 17.62
C ILE A 293 -14.41 6.93 18.79
N THR A 294 -14.97 6.14 19.70
CA THR A 294 -15.63 6.67 20.92
C THR A 294 -15.50 5.69 22.07
N SER A 295 -15.94 6.07 23.25
CA SER A 295 -16.15 5.12 24.35
C SER A 295 -17.48 4.40 24.11
N VAL A 296 -17.41 3.10 23.84
CA VAL A 296 -18.59 2.27 23.50
C VAL A 296 -19.20 1.71 24.78
N ASN A 297 -20.52 1.96 25.00
CA ASN A 297 -21.22 1.35 26.13
C ASN A 297 -21.40 -0.16 25.88
N PRO A 298 -21.13 -1.04 26.86
CA PRO A 298 -21.18 -2.49 26.66
C PRO A 298 -22.60 -3.05 26.41
N SER A 299 -23.66 -2.29 26.70
CA SER A 299 -25.05 -2.78 26.68
C SER A 299 -25.98 -1.99 25.77
N THR A 300 -25.68 -0.74 25.48
CA THR A 300 -26.56 0.17 24.74
C THR A 300 -25.81 1.02 23.74
N ALA A 301 -26.52 1.47 22.69
CA ALA A 301 -25.99 2.37 21.67
C ALA A 301 -26.94 3.55 21.45
N PRO A 302 -26.47 4.72 21.02
CA PRO A 302 -27.31 5.85 20.63
C PRO A 302 -28.10 5.51 19.36
N GLU A 303 -29.18 6.21 19.16
CA GLU A 303 -30.05 6.02 18.00
C GLU A 303 -29.31 6.35 16.69
N SER A 304 -28.48 7.39 16.71
CA SER A 304 -27.70 7.81 15.55
C SER A 304 -26.30 8.32 15.95
N VAL A 305 -25.37 8.13 15.05
CA VAL A 305 -23.97 8.60 15.15
C VAL A 305 -23.68 9.50 13.96
N VAL A 306 -23.33 10.76 14.22
CA VAL A 306 -22.98 11.74 13.21
C VAL A 306 -21.46 11.87 13.15
N TRP A 307 -20.88 11.65 11.97
CA TRP A 307 -19.45 11.77 11.71
C TRP A 307 -19.14 12.94 10.77
N CYS A 308 -18.00 13.58 10.99
CA CYS A 308 -17.43 14.52 10.02
C CYS A 308 -15.89 14.54 10.12
N SER A 309 -15.23 14.89 9.03
CA SER A 309 -13.75 14.98 8.91
C SER A 309 -13.18 16.30 9.43
N ASP A 310 -13.81 16.93 10.43
CA ASP A 310 -13.31 18.18 11.00
C ASP A 310 -11.99 17.92 11.76
N PRO A 311 -10.94 18.73 11.54
CA PRO A 311 -9.67 18.64 12.28
C PRO A 311 -9.83 18.70 13.81
N GLN A 312 -10.91 19.27 14.33
CA GLN A 312 -11.22 19.31 15.76
C GLN A 312 -11.57 17.94 16.34
N ASN A 313 -12.07 17.03 15.49
CA ASN A 313 -12.45 15.67 15.88
C ASN A 313 -11.30 14.67 15.82
N VAL A 314 -10.09 15.10 15.41
CA VAL A 314 -8.89 14.24 15.37
C VAL A 314 -8.44 13.92 16.79
N LEU A 315 -8.32 12.63 17.09
CA LEU A 315 -7.87 12.10 18.38
C LEU A 315 -6.32 12.01 18.39
N LYS A 316 -5.67 13.13 18.68
CA LYS A 316 -4.22 13.26 18.69
C LYS A 316 -3.52 12.48 19.79
N GLU A 317 -4.26 12.15 20.87
CA GLU A 317 -3.77 11.38 21.99
C GLU A 317 -3.65 9.87 21.71
N LEU A 318 -4.34 9.38 20.68
CA LEU A 318 -4.28 7.98 20.32
C LEU A 318 -3.10 7.70 19.39
N PRO A 319 -2.34 6.61 19.63
CA PRO A 319 -1.26 6.22 18.74
C PRO A 319 -1.81 5.77 17.39
N THR A 320 -1.22 6.28 16.30
CA THR A 320 -1.57 5.83 14.95
C THR A 320 -0.41 5.06 14.32
N VAL A 321 -0.74 3.97 13.63
CA VAL A 321 0.18 3.15 12.83
C VAL A 321 -0.24 3.11 11.36
N GLY A 322 -1.20 3.96 11.00
CA GLY A 322 -1.71 4.14 9.64
C GLY A 322 -0.70 4.73 8.66
N LEU A 323 -1.18 5.05 7.48
CA LEU A 323 -0.43 5.82 6.49
C LEU A 323 -0.19 7.25 7.00
N PRO A 324 0.82 7.96 6.51
CA PRO A 324 1.03 9.36 6.87
C PRO A 324 -0.23 10.19 6.61
N GLY A 325 -0.72 10.88 7.66
CA GLY A 325 -1.95 11.67 7.58
C GLY A 325 -3.24 10.90 7.83
N ASP A 326 -3.18 9.60 8.07
CA ASP A 326 -4.32 8.76 8.44
C ASP A 326 -4.50 8.75 9.97
N TYR A 327 -5.44 9.53 10.47
CA TYR A 327 -5.71 9.73 11.89
C TYR A 327 -7.06 9.15 12.29
N PHE A 328 -7.23 8.89 13.59
CA PHE A 328 -8.52 8.51 14.17
C PHE A 328 -9.38 9.73 14.46
N TYR A 329 -10.70 9.61 14.22
CA TYR A 329 -11.68 10.67 14.45
C TYR A 329 -12.73 10.24 15.48
N SER A 330 -13.07 11.16 16.38
CA SER A 330 -14.27 11.03 17.22
C SER A 330 -15.53 11.36 16.40
N PRO A 331 -16.72 10.85 16.80
CA PRO A 331 -17.97 11.32 16.23
C PRO A 331 -18.15 12.81 16.53
N MET A 332 -18.76 13.54 15.60
CA MET A 332 -19.18 14.92 15.82
C MET A 332 -20.26 14.98 16.91
N GLN A 333 -21.22 14.05 16.86
CA GLN A 333 -22.33 13.99 17.80
C GLN A 333 -22.90 12.58 17.90
N LEU A 334 -23.34 12.19 19.11
CA LEU A 334 -24.17 11.02 19.40
C LEU A 334 -25.59 11.52 19.69
N GLN A 335 -26.58 11.06 18.93
CA GLN A 335 -27.96 11.59 18.99
C GLN A 335 -28.97 10.51 19.38
N GLY A 336 -30.09 10.96 19.96
CA GLY A 336 -31.24 10.16 20.30
C GLY A 336 -31.09 9.36 21.60
N GLU A 337 -32.06 8.49 21.86
CA GLU A 337 -32.07 7.64 23.04
C GLU A 337 -31.07 6.49 22.93
N TRP A 338 -30.57 6.07 24.11
CA TRP A 338 -29.68 4.91 24.19
C TRP A 338 -30.50 3.64 24.38
N ASN A 339 -30.43 2.75 23.41
CA ASN A 339 -31.18 1.52 23.35
C ASN A 339 -30.30 0.29 23.36
N PRO A 340 -30.77 -0.88 23.85
CA PRO A 340 -30.00 -2.13 23.79
C PRO A 340 -29.61 -2.50 22.36
N TYR A 341 -28.48 -3.19 22.21
CA TYR A 341 -28.07 -3.73 20.94
C TYR A 341 -29.08 -4.74 20.39
N SER A 342 -29.23 -4.80 19.07
CA SER A 342 -30.11 -5.77 18.42
C SER A 342 -29.54 -7.17 18.49
N GLU A 343 -28.24 -7.30 18.33
CA GLU A 343 -27.49 -8.55 18.43
C GLU A 343 -26.04 -8.26 18.80
N THR A 344 -25.41 -9.18 19.54
CA THR A 344 -23.97 -9.14 19.86
C THR A 344 -23.37 -10.50 19.57
N ILE A 345 -22.31 -10.51 18.78
CA ILE A 345 -21.56 -11.74 18.43
C ILE A 345 -20.10 -11.66 18.92
N CYS A 346 -19.49 -12.83 19.02
CA CYS A 346 -18.05 -12.95 19.08
C CYS A 346 -17.58 -13.68 17.83
N SER A 347 -16.81 -12.99 16.98
CA SER A 347 -16.11 -13.59 15.86
C SER A 347 -14.79 -14.18 16.35
N VAL A 348 -14.45 -15.39 15.91
CA VAL A 348 -13.19 -16.06 16.27
C VAL A 348 -12.52 -16.60 15.03
N ASP A 349 -11.27 -16.20 14.82
CA ASP A 349 -10.35 -16.79 13.84
C ASP A 349 -9.34 -17.67 14.61
N PRO A 350 -9.51 -18.99 14.61
CA PRO A 350 -8.64 -19.89 15.37
C PRO A 350 -7.36 -20.18 14.58
N SER A 351 -6.21 -19.97 15.20
CA SER A 351 -4.93 -20.43 14.69
C SER A 351 -4.49 -21.74 15.32
N GLY A 352 -3.63 -22.47 14.59
CA GLY A 352 -2.96 -23.65 15.12
C GLY A 352 -1.74 -23.28 15.99
N ARG A 353 -0.76 -24.19 16.01
CA ARG A 353 0.55 -23.91 16.60
C ARG A 353 1.44 -23.28 15.53
N GLY A 354 1.94 -22.08 15.77
CA GLY A 354 2.80 -21.37 14.83
C GLY A 354 3.01 -19.92 15.22
N SER A 355 3.29 -19.07 14.23
CA SER A 355 3.43 -17.62 14.39
C SER A 355 2.10 -16.86 14.37
N ASP A 356 1.02 -17.52 13.94
CA ASP A 356 -0.30 -16.89 13.79
C ASP A 356 -1.05 -16.84 15.13
N GLU A 357 -1.88 -15.82 15.32
CA GLU A 357 -2.63 -15.61 16.55
C GLU A 357 -4.06 -16.16 16.41
N THR A 358 -4.61 -16.77 17.48
CA THR A 358 -6.04 -16.94 17.61
C THR A 358 -6.64 -15.59 17.99
N ALA A 359 -7.48 -15.01 17.12
CA ALA A 359 -8.09 -13.72 17.34
C ALA A 359 -9.58 -13.84 17.70
N ALA A 360 -10.08 -12.92 18.53
CA ALA A 360 -11.49 -12.83 18.93
C ALA A 360 -11.95 -11.36 18.92
N ALA A 361 -13.04 -11.06 18.22
CA ALA A 361 -13.65 -9.73 18.11
C ALA A 361 -15.07 -9.75 18.66
N TYR A 362 -15.40 -8.84 19.59
CA TYR A 362 -16.72 -8.70 20.17
C TYR A 362 -17.43 -7.52 19.51
N ILE A 363 -18.46 -7.82 18.73
CA ILE A 363 -19.13 -6.85 17.86
C ILE A 363 -20.62 -6.87 18.14
N SER A 364 -21.21 -5.68 18.33
CA SER A 364 -22.65 -5.48 18.45
C SER A 364 -23.21 -4.70 17.28
N GLN A 365 -24.50 -4.89 16.98
CA GLN A 365 -25.22 -4.19 15.92
C GLN A 365 -26.40 -3.40 16.48
N ARG A 366 -26.56 -2.14 16.04
CA ARG A 366 -27.74 -1.33 16.26
C ARG A 366 -27.94 -0.32 15.14
N ASN A 367 -29.17 -0.21 14.60
CA ASN A 367 -29.57 0.76 13.56
C ASN A 367 -28.60 0.83 12.35
N GLY A 368 -28.04 -0.32 11.96
CA GLY A 368 -27.09 -0.40 10.87
C GLY A 368 -25.65 0.01 11.23
N PHE A 369 -25.37 0.48 12.45
CA PHE A 369 -24.01 0.68 12.95
C PHE A 369 -23.48 -0.58 13.61
N LEU A 370 -22.19 -0.82 13.48
CA LEU A 370 -21.45 -1.92 14.09
C LEU A 370 -20.50 -1.36 15.15
N TYR A 371 -20.49 -1.94 16.32
CA TYR A 371 -19.74 -1.49 17.49
C TYR A 371 -18.73 -2.54 17.90
N LEU A 372 -17.45 -2.30 17.67
CA LEU A 372 -16.35 -3.14 18.14
C LEU A 372 -16.00 -2.76 19.58
N HIS A 373 -16.39 -3.60 20.54
CA HIS A 373 -16.17 -3.39 21.95
C HIS A 373 -14.76 -3.75 22.40
N GLU A 374 -14.26 -4.89 21.94
CA GLU A 374 -12.98 -5.45 22.34
C GLU A 374 -12.43 -6.36 21.24
N MET A 375 -11.11 -6.35 21.09
CA MET A 375 -10.35 -7.30 20.32
C MET A 375 -9.40 -8.02 21.26
N ARG A 376 -9.22 -9.32 21.08
CA ARG A 376 -8.23 -10.15 21.79
C ARG A 376 -7.45 -10.99 20.81
N ALA A 377 -6.21 -11.31 21.15
CA ALA A 377 -5.37 -12.20 20.36
C ALA A 377 -4.47 -13.05 21.27
N TYR A 378 -4.25 -14.30 20.90
CA TYR A 378 -3.55 -15.31 21.69
C TYR A 378 -2.56 -16.07 20.81
N ARG A 379 -1.33 -16.28 21.31
CA ARG A 379 -0.28 -17.01 20.59
C ARG A 379 -0.20 -18.49 20.97
N ASP A 380 -0.95 -18.94 21.95
CA ASP A 380 -1.03 -20.33 22.39
C ASP A 380 -2.16 -21.13 21.71
N GLY A 381 -2.61 -20.63 20.56
CA GLY A 381 -3.63 -21.24 19.71
C GLY A 381 -4.98 -21.33 20.43
N TYR A 382 -5.65 -22.48 20.32
CA TYR A 382 -6.93 -22.76 20.94
C TYR A 382 -6.79 -23.60 22.23
N SER A 383 -5.85 -23.23 23.10
CA SER A 383 -5.72 -23.87 24.42
C SER A 383 -6.99 -23.67 25.26
N ASP A 384 -7.23 -24.54 26.25
CA ASP A 384 -8.37 -24.41 27.16
C ASP A 384 -8.43 -23.03 27.83
N ASN A 385 -7.25 -22.46 28.17
CA ASN A 385 -7.17 -21.12 28.77
C ASN A 385 -7.64 -20.03 27.77
N THR A 386 -7.22 -20.13 26.51
CA THR A 386 -7.65 -19.22 25.43
C THR A 386 -9.16 -19.29 25.26
N LEU A 387 -9.73 -20.49 25.14
CA LEU A 387 -11.16 -20.68 24.94
C LEU A 387 -11.96 -20.14 26.12
N LEU A 388 -11.53 -20.43 27.36
CA LEU A 388 -12.20 -19.92 28.57
C LEU A 388 -12.10 -18.39 28.70
N ASP A 389 -10.98 -17.79 28.28
CA ASP A 389 -10.85 -16.33 28.32
C ASP A 389 -11.74 -15.65 27.26
N ILE A 390 -11.86 -16.23 26.06
CA ILE A 390 -12.82 -15.79 25.04
C ILE A 390 -14.25 -15.86 25.58
N LEU A 391 -14.63 -16.96 26.24
CA LEU A 391 -15.97 -17.12 26.85
C LEU A 391 -16.23 -16.15 28.00
N LYS A 392 -15.22 -15.71 28.76
CA LYS A 392 -15.38 -14.61 29.73
C LYS A 392 -15.76 -13.29 29.04
N GLY A 393 -15.14 -12.98 27.89
CA GLY A 393 -15.52 -11.84 27.05
C GLY A 393 -16.96 -11.98 26.53
N CYS A 394 -17.34 -13.17 26.06
CA CYS A 394 -18.73 -13.43 25.64
C CYS A 394 -19.74 -13.14 26.74
N LYS A 395 -19.43 -13.54 27.98
CA LYS A 395 -20.30 -13.23 29.15
C LYS A 395 -20.33 -11.74 29.46
N LYS A 396 -19.20 -11.04 29.35
CA LYS A 396 -19.08 -9.59 29.60
C LYS A 396 -19.98 -8.77 28.69
N TYR A 397 -20.04 -9.14 27.42
CA TYR A 397 -20.79 -8.41 26.39
C TYR A 397 -22.14 -9.04 26.03
N ASN A 398 -22.60 -10.02 26.81
CA ASN A 398 -23.85 -10.74 26.56
C ASN A 398 -23.99 -11.26 25.13
N VAL A 399 -22.93 -11.94 24.65
CA VAL A 399 -22.86 -12.50 23.31
C VAL A 399 -23.95 -13.56 23.12
N SER A 400 -24.74 -13.43 22.08
CA SER A 400 -25.78 -14.38 21.68
C SER A 400 -25.28 -15.48 20.78
N LYS A 401 -24.23 -15.20 20.01
CA LYS A 401 -23.67 -16.13 19.00
C LYS A 401 -22.15 -16.04 18.90
N LEU A 402 -21.52 -17.20 18.79
CA LEU A 402 -20.10 -17.37 18.49
C LEU A 402 -19.93 -17.77 17.04
N VAL A 403 -19.24 -16.95 16.24
CA VAL A 403 -18.99 -17.18 14.80
C VAL A 403 -17.53 -17.60 14.63
N ILE A 404 -17.29 -18.83 14.17
CA ILE A 404 -15.95 -19.44 14.11
C ILE A 404 -15.60 -19.74 12.67
N GLU A 405 -14.38 -19.34 12.22
CA GLU A 405 -13.85 -19.78 10.92
C GLU A 405 -13.37 -21.24 11.01
N THR A 406 -13.84 -22.09 10.08
CA THR A 406 -13.55 -23.54 10.09
C THR A 406 -12.53 -23.97 9.05
N ASN A 407 -11.82 -23.04 8.43
CA ASN A 407 -10.77 -23.37 7.45
C ASN A 407 -9.60 -24.14 8.09
N PHE A 408 -9.48 -24.11 9.42
CA PHE A 408 -8.49 -24.84 10.20
C PHE A 408 -9.19 -25.83 11.14
N GLY A 409 -8.78 -27.11 11.09
CA GLY A 409 -9.17 -28.14 12.09
C GLY A 409 -10.55 -28.79 11.93
N ASP A 410 -11.19 -28.69 10.74
CA ASP A 410 -12.44 -29.41 10.39
C ASP A 410 -13.53 -29.44 11.48
N GLY A 411 -13.80 -28.28 12.13
CA GLY A 411 -14.84 -28.15 13.16
C GLY A 411 -14.42 -28.54 14.59
N ILE A 412 -13.17 -28.98 14.82
CA ILE A 412 -12.67 -29.36 16.17
C ILE A 412 -12.80 -28.21 17.15
N VAL A 413 -12.49 -26.99 16.72
CA VAL A 413 -12.52 -25.79 17.58
C VAL A 413 -13.95 -25.48 18.01
N GLY A 414 -14.94 -25.62 17.12
CA GLY A 414 -16.36 -25.47 17.44
C GLY A 414 -16.83 -26.47 18.50
N GLU A 415 -16.43 -27.73 18.39
CA GLU A 415 -16.75 -28.75 19.39
C GLU A 415 -16.10 -28.48 20.75
N LEU A 416 -14.86 -27.98 20.78
CA LEU A 416 -14.23 -27.55 22.01
C LEU A 416 -14.98 -26.39 22.68
N PHE A 417 -15.40 -25.38 21.91
CA PHE A 417 -16.22 -24.29 22.42
C PHE A 417 -17.56 -24.79 22.97
N LYS A 418 -18.27 -25.66 22.26
CA LYS A 418 -19.55 -26.25 22.74
C LYS A 418 -19.37 -26.95 24.09
N LYS A 419 -18.27 -27.70 24.26
CA LYS A 419 -17.94 -28.35 25.55
C LYS A 419 -17.75 -27.31 26.67
N HIS A 420 -16.97 -26.26 26.43
CA HIS A 420 -16.71 -25.23 27.45
C HIS A 420 -17.94 -24.35 27.72
N ILE A 421 -18.78 -24.07 26.73
CA ILE A 421 -20.07 -23.37 26.88
C ILE A 421 -20.97 -24.15 27.86
N LEU A 422 -21.10 -25.47 27.70
CA LEU A 422 -21.84 -26.31 28.60
C LEU A 422 -21.27 -26.29 30.04
N GLN A 423 -19.95 -26.37 30.18
CA GLN A 423 -19.26 -26.32 31.48
C GLN A 423 -19.46 -24.97 32.19
N THR A 424 -19.43 -23.87 31.47
CA THR A 424 -19.59 -22.51 32.02
C THR A 424 -21.05 -22.08 32.17
N LYS A 425 -22.00 -22.93 31.77
CA LYS A 425 -23.45 -22.67 31.80
C LYS A 425 -23.84 -21.37 31.11
N GLN A 426 -23.21 -21.09 29.97
CA GLN A 426 -23.55 -19.98 29.08
C GLN A 426 -24.55 -20.47 28.04
N TYR A 427 -25.39 -19.54 27.55
CA TYR A 427 -26.38 -19.84 26.50
C TYR A 427 -26.04 -18.97 25.30
N MET A 428 -25.44 -19.57 24.27
CA MET A 428 -25.10 -18.93 22.99
C MET A 428 -25.05 -19.96 21.89
N ASP A 429 -25.36 -19.54 20.68
CA ASP A 429 -25.25 -20.36 19.49
C ASP A 429 -23.79 -20.38 18.99
N VAL A 430 -23.42 -21.48 18.35
CA VAL A 430 -22.11 -21.62 17.67
C VAL A 430 -22.36 -21.83 16.20
N GLU A 431 -21.94 -20.85 15.38
CA GLU A 431 -22.03 -20.89 13.93
C GLU A 431 -20.65 -21.05 13.33
N GLU A 432 -20.50 -22.05 12.48
CA GLU A 432 -19.25 -22.34 11.79
C GLU A 432 -19.33 -21.81 10.35
N VAL A 433 -18.39 -20.95 9.97
CA VAL A 433 -18.34 -20.29 8.65
C VAL A 433 -17.13 -20.78 7.87
N ARG A 434 -17.33 -21.15 6.60
CA ARG A 434 -16.25 -21.49 5.67
C ARG A 434 -16.04 -20.39 4.66
N ALA A 435 -14.77 -20.00 4.48
CA ALA A 435 -14.39 -19.04 3.46
C ALA A 435 -14.01 -19.74 2.15
N ASN A 436 -14.67 -19.36 1.05
CA ASN A 436 -14.42 -19.90 -0.29
C ASN A 436 -13.82 -18.86 -1.25
N VAL A 437 -13.56 -17.64 -0.77
CA VAL A 437 -13.04 -16.52 -1.56
C VAL A 437 -11.62 -16.21 -1.07
N ARG A 438 -10.80 -15.63 -1.93
CA ARG A 438 -9.44 -15.20 -1.58
C ARG A 438 -9.50 -14.25 -0.36
N LYS A 439 -8.60 -14.46 0.58
CA LYS A 439 -8.61 -13.83 1.92
C LYS A 439 -8.58 -12.31 1.83
N GLU A 440 -7.68 -11.76 1.05
CA GLU A 440 -7.50 -10.32 0.91
C GLU A 440 -8.75 -9.63 0.32
N ASP A 441 -9.36 -10.23 -0.71
CA ASP A 441 -10.60 -9.70 -1.31
C ASP A 441 -11.76 -9.78 -0.31
N ARG A 442 -11.89 -10.89 0.43
CA ARG A 442 -12.92 -11.07 1.46
C ARG A 442 -12.84 -10.01 2.55
N ILE A 443 -11.63 -9.73 3.05
CA ILE A 443 -11.40 -8.73 4.09
C ILE A 443 -11.80 -7.34 3.60
N ILE A 444 -11.31 -6.95 2.41
CA ILE A 444 -11.60 -5.64 1.84
C ILE A 444 -13.09 -5.49 1.54
N ASP A 445 -13.69 -6.47 0.87
CA ASP A 445 -15.10 -6.43 0.48
C ASP A 445 -16.05 -6.39 1.68
N ALA A 446 -15.64 -6.94 2.83
CA ALA A 446 -16.40 -6.86 4.08
C ALA A 446 -16.25 -5.51 4.79
N LEU A 447 -15.04 -4.97 4.90
CA LEU A 447 -14.73 -3.80 5.72
C LEU A 447 -14.89 -2.48 4.97
N GLU A 448 -14.42 -2.38 3.73
CA GLU A 448 -14.40 -1.13 2.96
C GLU A 448 -15.77 -0.44 2.86
N PRO A 449 -16.88 -1.11 2.53
CA PRO A 449 -18.18 -0.46 2.42
C PRO A 449 -18.70 0.09 3.77
N VAL A 450 -18.44 -0.62 4.86
CA VAL A 450 -18.91 -0.23 6.21
C VAL A 450 -18.06 0.92 6.75
N MET A 451 -16.75 0.89 6.51
CA MET A 451 -15.82 1.94 6.91
C MET A 451 -16.08 3.23 6.12
N ASN A 452 -16.17 3.17 4.78
CA ASN A 452 -16.44 4.34 3.93
C ASN A 452 -17.79 5.03 4.24
N GLN A 453 -18.74 4.29 4.83
CA GLN A 453 -20.01 4.83 5.33
C GLN A 453 -19.91 5.29 6.79
N HIS A 454 -18.75 5.23 7.43
CA HIS A 454 -18.51 5.57 8.84
C HIS A 454 -19.44 4.83 9.80
N ARG A 455 -19.72 3.55 9.50
CA ARG A 455 -20.64 2.71 10.26
C ARG A 455 -19.94 1.73 11.19
N LEU A 456 -18.61 1.65 11.15
CA LEU A 456 -17.81 0.86 12.09
C LEU A 456 -17.32 1.76 13.23
N ILE A 457 -17.91 1.58 14.39
CA ILE A 457 -17.60 2.31 15.60
C ILE A 457 -16.69 1.45 16.46
N VAL A 458 -15.56 2.00 16.90
CA VAL A 458 -14.53 1.27 17.64
C VAL A 458 -14.34 1.92 19.01
N ASP A 459 -14.30 1.09 20.05
CA ASP A 459 -14.00 1.56 21.39
C ASP A 459 -12.53 2.02 21.48
N LYS A 460 -12.29 3.15 22.16
CA LYS A 460 -10.93 3.70 22.37
C LYS A 460 -9.98 2.68 22.97
N SER A 461 -10.45 1.85 23.88
CA SER A 461 -9.64 0.81 24.53
C SER A 461 -9.11 -0.24 23.56
N VAL A 462 -9.78 -0.48 22.43
CA VAL A 462 -9.27 -1.39 21.39
C VAL A 462 -7.97 -0.87 20.78
N ILE A 463 -7.91 0.43 20.48
CA ILE A 463 -6.71 1.07 19.91
C ILE A 463 -5.56 1.04 20.92
N GLU A 464 -5.84 1.40 22.17
CA GLU A 464 -4.85 1.39 23.25
C GLU A 464 -4.32 -0.02 23.53
N TRP A 465 -5.22 -1.01 23.54
CA TRP A 465 -4.85 -2.40 23.70
C TRP A 465 -4.02 -2.90 22.52
N ASP A 466 -4.46 -2.66 21.29
CA ASP A 466 -3.77 -3.11 20.08
C ASP A 466 -2.32 -2.60 20.04
N TYR A 467 -2.13 -1.30 20.31
CA TYR A 467 -0.82 -0.67 20.39
C TYR A 467 0.06 -1.23 21.52
N SER A 468 -0.55 -1.62 22.65
CA SER A 468 0.15 -2.11 23.83
C SER A 468 0.34 -3.63 23.86
N SER A 469 -0.45 -4.40 23.10
CA SER A 469 -0.52 -5.85 23.18
C SER A 469 0.80 -6.57 22.88
N ASN A 470 1.65 -5.98 22.05
CA ASN A 470 2.92 -6.56 21.60
C ASN A 470 4.15 -5.83 22.14
N LYS A 471 4.05 -5.11 23.27
CA LYS A 471 5.20 -4.36 23.84
C LYS A 471 6.42 -5.23 24.14
N ASN A 472 6.22 -6.52 24.43
CA ASN A 472 7.27 -7.48 24.74
C ASN A 472 7.86 -8.17 23.51
N ALA A 473 7.29 -8.00 22.32
CA ALA A 473 7.84 -8.51 21.08
C ALA A 473 9.04 -7.67 20.62
N ALA A 474 9.89 -8.25 19.75
CA ALA A 474 10.97 -7.51 19.12
C ALA A 474 10.42 -6.27 18.38
N PRO A 475 11.13 -5.12 18.39
CA PRO A 475 10.64 -3.89 17.79
C PRO A 475 10.18 -4.05 16.33
N GLU A 476 10.85 -4.91 15.57
CA GLU A 476 10.57 -5.20 14.16
C GLU A 476 9.27 -6.00 13.97
N GLU A 477 8.87 -6.80 14.98
CA GLU A 477 7.68 -7.65 14.94
C GLU A 477 6.43 -7.00 15.54
N ARG A 478 6.60 -5.97 16.39
CA ARG A 478 5.48 -5.34 17.13
C ARG A 478 4.35 -4.90 16.24
N LEU A 479 4.69 -4.24 15.12
CA LEU A 479 3.70 -3.68 14.20
C LEU A 479 2.93 -4.76 13.46
N LEU A 480 3.57 -5.86 13.09
CA LEU A 480 3.00 -6.90 12.24
C LEU A 480 1.74 -7.55 12.83
N TYR A 481 1.63 -7.58 14.16
CA TYR A 481 0.50 -8.16 14.89
C TYR A 481 -0.57 -7.13 15.27
N MET A 482 -0.41 -5.84 14.94
CA MET A 482 -1.40 -4.82 15.27
C MET A 482 -2.52 -4.78 14.25
N LEU A 483 -3.78 -4.80 14.71
CA LEU A 483 -4.99 -4.71 13.90
C LEU A 483 -4.96 -3.52 12.93
N PHE A 484 -4.63 -2.33 13.46
CA PHE A 484 -4.64 -1.10 12.65
C PHE A 484 -3.46 -0.99 11.71
N TYR A 485 -2.35 -1.68 11.99
CA TYR A 485 -1.25 -1.87 11.05
C TYR A 485 -1.67 -2.80 9.90
N GLN A 486 -2.24 -3.96 10.21
CA GLN A 486 -2.78 -4.90 9.22
C GLN A 486 -3.82 -4.21 8.33
N MET A 487 -4.77 -3.46 8.93
CA MET A 487 -5.82 -2.72 8.23
C MET A 487 -5.25 -1.73 7.23
N SER A 488 -4.38 -0.84 7.66
CA SER A 488 -3.85 0.25 6.81
C SER A 488 -2.91 -0.22 5.69
N ARG A 489 -2.52 -1.50 5.67
CA ARG A 489 -1.62 -2.10 4.66
C ARG A 489 -2.27 -3.22 3.86
N MET A 490 -3.54 -3.49 4.14
CA MET A 490 -4.30 -4.47 3.37
C MET A 490 -4.56 -3.95 1.96
N CYS A 491 -4.24 -4.76 0.97
CA CYS A 491 -4.52 -4.49 -0.45
C CYS A 491 -4.96 -5.79 -1.15
N ARG A 492 -5.48 -5.68 -2.37
CA ARG A 492 -6.02 -6.83 -3.12
C ARG A 492 -4.93 -7.78 -3.69
N GLU A 493 -3.67 -7.59 -3.31
CA GLU A 493 -2.58 -8.47 -3.75
C GLU A 493 -2.36 -9.61 -2.73
N LYS A 494 -2.08 -10.80 -3.23
CA LYS A 494 -1.83 -11.96 -2.38
C LYS A 494 -0.62 -11.75 -1.47
N GLY A 495 -0.79 -11.97 -0.15
CA GLY A 495 0.24 -11.74 0.85
C GLY A 495 0.46 -10.25 1.13
N ALA A 496 -0.60 -9.45 1.10
CA ALA A 496 -0.59 -8.02 1.37
C ALA A 496 0.14 -7.68 2.68
N VAL A 497 -0.16 -8.43 3.74
CA VAL A 497 0.47 -8.35 5.06
C VAL A 497 0.99 -9.72 5.49
N LYS A 498 1.92 -9.74 6.42
CA LYS A 498 2.55 -10.98 6.91
C LYS A 498 1.65 -11.75 7.87
N HIS A 499 0.98 -11.04 8.77
CA HIS A 499 -0.04 -11.54 9.68
C HIS A 499 -1.30 -10.71 9.48
N ASP A 500 -2.44 -11.35 9.39
CA ASP A 500 -3.74 -10.73 9.14
C ASP A 500 -4.85 -11.25 10.08
N ASP A 501 -4.49 -12.08 11.05
CA ASP A 501 -5.41 -12.81 11.93
C ASP A 501 -6.42 -11.90 12.64
N ARG A 502 -5.97 -10.76 13.18
CA ARG A 502 -6.85 -9.80 13.86
C ARG A 502 -7.81 -9.12 12.88
N LEU A 503 -7.30 -8.76 11.70
CA LEU A 503 -8.09 -8.08 10.68
C LEU A 503 -9.10 -9.05 10.05
N ASP A 504 -8.70 -10.29 9.80
CA ASP A 504 -9.59 -11.32 9.26
C ASP A 504 -10.70 -11.66 10.23
N CYS A 505 -10.39 -11.82 11.50
CA CYS A 505 -11.37 -12.01 12.57
C CYS A 505 -12.41 -10.86 12.62
N LEU A 506 -11.96 -9.60 12.51
CA LEU A 506 -12.86 -8.43 12.44
C LEU A 506 -13.72 -8.47 11.18
N ALA A 507 -13.10 -8.74 10.02
CA ALA A 507 -13.80 -8.78 8.73
C ALA A 507 -14.90 -9.85 8.71
N GLN A 508 -14.63 -11.02 9.27
CA GLN A 508 -15.62 -12.09 9.42
C GLN A 508 -16.82 -11.65 10.25
N GLY A 509 -16.61 -11.00 11.38
CA GLY A 509 -17.69 -10.51 12.23
C GLY A 509 -18.49 -9.39 11.57
N VAL A 510 -17.85 -8.47 10.86
CA VAL A 510 -18.51 -7.42 10.05
C VAL A 510 -19.31 -8.05 8.92
N LYS A 511 -18.76 -9.04 8.21
CA LYS A 511 -19.44 -9.74 7.13
C LYS A 511 -20.70 -10.45 7.61
N TYR A 512 -20.67 -11.11 8.76
CA TYR A 512 -21.84 -11.73 9.37
C TYR A 512 -23.01 -10.75 9.46
N PHE A 513 -22.79 -9.55 10.01
CA PHE A 513 -23.84 -8.54 10.12
C PHE A 513 -24.26 -7.95 8.78
N THR A 514 -23.34 -7.71 7.86
CA THR A 514 -23.69 -7.15 6.54
C THR A 514 -24.53 -8.12 5.73
N ASP A 515 -24.21 -9.41 5.76
CA ASP A 515 -25.00 -10.47 5.11
C ASP A 515 -26.40 -10.57 5.74
N ALA A 516 -26.52 -10.54 7.06
CA ALA A 516 -27.80 -10.58 7.77
C ALA A 516 -28.66 -9.34 7.44
N MET A 517 -28.08 -8.14 7.42
CA MET A 517 -28.78 -6.91 7.03
C MET A 517 -29.23 -6.93 5.56
N ALA A 518 -28.43 -7.49 4.65
CA ALA A 518 -28.80 -7.63 3.24
C ALA A 518 -30.00 -8.56 3.05
N ILE A 519 -30.05 -9.68 3.77
CA ILE A 519 -31.17 -10.63 3.75
C ILE A 519 -32.43 -9.95 4.28
N SER A 520 -32.37 -9.26 5.44
CA SER A 520 -33.50 -8.55 6.03
C SER A 520 -34.03 -7.47 5.08
N ALA A 521 -33.19 -6.68 4.46
CA ALA A 521 -33.60 -5.66 3.48
C ALA A 521 -34.27 -6.27 2.25
N GLN A 522 -33.80 -7.42 1.75
CA GLN A 522 -34.42 -8.13 0.64
C GLN A 522 -35.81 -8.67 1.02
N GLU A 523 -35.97 -9.21 2.23
CA GLU A 523 -37.25 -9.69 2.74
C GLU A 523 -38.25 -8.54 2.91
N GLU A 524 -37.80 -7.40 3.41
CA GLU A 524 -38.64 -6.21 3.56
C GLU A 524 -39.12 -5.66 2.21
N ILE A 525 -38.20 -5.59 1.21
CA ILE A 525 -38.57 -5.23 -0.17
C ILE A 525 -39.60 -6.22 -0.75
N LYS A 526 -39.39 -7.51 -0.52
CA LYS A 526 -40.32 -8.55 -0.98
C LYS A 526 -41.69 -8.45 -0.30
N ASN A 527 -41.73 -8.19 1.02
CA ASN A 527 -42.95 -7.98 1.76
C ASN A 527 -43.68 -6.73 1.29
N ARG A 528 -42.97 -5.61 1.11
CA ARG A 528 -43.56 -4.37 0.59
C ARG A 528 -44.17 -4.56 -0.81
N LYS A 529 -43.46 -5.24 -1.71
CA LYS A 529 -44.00 -5.58 -3.05
C LYS A 529 -45.25 -6.45 -2.94
N ARG A 530 -45.27 -7.39 -1.99
CA ARG A 530 -46.44 -8.26 -1.77
C ARG A 530 -47.63 -7.46 -1.20
N GLU A 531 -47.39 -6.52 -0.29
CA GLU A 531 -48.40 -5.62 0.24
C GLU A 531 -48.96 -4.70 -0.84
N GLU A 532 -48.06 -4.10 -1.66
CA GLU A 532 -48.45 -3.30 -2.82
C GLU A 532 -49.31 -4.11 -3.81
N TRP A 533 -48.91 -5.35 -4.08
CA TRP A 533 -49.70 -6.25 -4.93
C TRP A 533 -51.06 -6.60 -4.34
N ASN A 534 -51.15 -6.92 -3.04
CA ASN A 534 -52.40 -7.20 -2.37
C ASN A 534 -53.32 -5.98 -2.36
N ALA A 535 -52.75 -4.79 -2.12
CA ALA A 535 -53.52 -3.53 -2.20
C ALA A 535 -54.07 -3.28 -3.61
N MET A 536 -53.28 -3.57 -4.67
CA MET A 536 -53.75 -3.46 -6.04
C MET A 536 -54.85 -4.46 -6.38
N LEU A 537 -54.75 -5.70 -5.87
CA LEU A 537 -55.81 -6.71 -6.02
C LEU A 537 -57.09 -6.28 -5.34
N GLN A 538 -57.02 -5.75 -4.12
CA GLN A 538 -58.18 -5.28 -3.37
C GLN A 538 -58.86 -4.11 -4.09
N GLU A 539 -58.08 -3.14 -4.62
CA GLU A 539 -58.61 -2.05 -5.43
C GLU A 539 -59.29 -2.55 -6.73
N PHE A 540 -58.75 -3.61 -7.34
CA PHE A 540 -59.35 -4.25 -8.51
C PHE A 540 -60.67 -4.92 -8.18
N PHE A 541 -60.80 -5.56 -7.04
CA PHE A 541 -62.08 -6.17 -6.59
C PHE A 541 -63.14 -5.12 -6.20
N ASP A 542 -62.70 -3.98 -5.64
CA ASP A 542 -63.60 -2.89 -5.24
C ASP A 542 -64.09 -2.08 -6.46
N ASP A 543 -63.27 -1.84 -7.47
CA ASP A 543 -63.64 -1.13 -8.70
C ASP A 543 -62.81 -1.66 -9.91
N PRO A 544 -63.27 -2.73 -10.58
CA PRO A 544 -62.56 -3.37 -11.66
C PRO A 544 -62.32 -2.47 -12.89
N GLN A 545 -63.23 -1.51 -13.14
CA GLN A 545 -63.20 -0.70 -14.35
C GLN A 545 -62.23 0.50 -14.23
N ALA A 546 -62.21 1.14 -13.06
CA ALA A 546 -61.24 2.18 -12.75
C ALA A 546 -59.82 1.61 -12.62
N SER A 547 -59.66 0.44 -12.01
CA SER A 547 -58.37 -0.21 -11.83
C SER A 547 -57.76 -0.70 -13.14
N ALA A 548 -58.57 -1.19 -14.08
CA ALA A 548 -58.10 -1.56 -15.44
C ALA A 548 -57.57 -0.33 -16.23
N ASN A 549 -58.25 0.82 -16.12
CA ASN A 549 -57.79 2.06 -16.75
C ASN A 549 -56.45 2.56 -16.16
N HIS A 550 -56.29 2.47 -14.85
CA HIS A 550 -55.04 2.87 -14.17
C HIS A 550 -53.85 1.93 -14.53
N LEU A 551 -54.09 0.64 -14.71
CA LEU A 551 -53.11 -0.33 -15.15
C LEU A 551 -52.63 -0.06 -16.59
N VAL A 552 -53.54 0.29 -17.48
CA VAL A 552 -53.20 0.64 -18.90
C VAL A 552 -52.37 1.93 -18.95
N LEU A 553 -52.56 2.86 -18.03
CA LEU A 553 -51.79 4.10 -17.94
C LEU A 553 -50.44 3.95 -17.20
N GLY A 554 -50.11 2.76 -16.67
CA GLY A 554 -48.85 2.52 -15.96
C GLY A 554 -48.70 3.29 -14.64
N MET A 555 -49.80 3.72 -14.02
CA MET A 555 -49.81 4.49 -12.77
C MET A 555 -49.46 3.62 -11.55
N ASN A 556 -48.59 4.13 -10.66
CA ASN A 556 -48.33 3.51 -9.36
C ASN A 556 -49.45 3.79 -8.35
N LEU A 557 -49.46 3.11 -7.20
CA LEU A 557 -50.51 3.20 -6.18
C LEU A 557 -50.74 4.64 -5.66
N GLU A 558 -49.71 5.43 -5.52
CA GLU A 558 -49.76 6.82 -5.04
C GLU A 558 -50.40 7.75 -6.08
N GLN A 559 -50.02 7.60 -7.33
CA GLN A 559 -50.62 8.30 -8.46
C GLN A 559 -52.07 7.94 -8.67
N ARG A 560 -52.48 6.69 -8.41
CA ARG A 560 -53.87 6.21 -8.46
C ARG A 560 -54.73 6.83 -7.35
N ARG A 561 -54.19 6.95 -6.13
CA ARG A 561 -54.91 7.62 -4.99
C ARG A 561 -55.09 9.10 -5.26
N GLN A 562 -54.12 9.79 -5.84
CA GLN A 562 -54.22 11.20 -6.22
C GLN A 562 -55.23 11.42 -7.36
N ALA A 563 -55.28 10.50 -8.33
CA ALA A 563 -56.27 10.55 -9.42
C ALA A 563 -57.72 10.36 -8.93
N LYS A 564 -57.96 9.51 -7.93
CA LYS A 564 -59.30 9.34 -7.28
C LYS A 564 -59.76 10.60 -6.51
N GLY A 565 -58.82 11.35 -5.92
CA GLY A 565 -59.11 12.60 -5.19
C GLY A 565 -59.51 13.79 -6.12
N ASN A 566 -59.19 13.72 -7.42
CA ASN A 566 -59.45 14.78 -8.41
C ASN A 566 -60.56 14.44 -9.40
N SER A 567 -61.43 13.49 -9.16
CA SER A 567 -62.57 13.18 -10.02
C SER A 567 -63.50 14.37 -10.05
N PRO A 568 -63.72 15.04 -11.21
CA PRO A 568 -64.70 16.12 -11.30
C PRO A 568 -66.10 15.52 -11.10
N THR A 569 -66.85 16.08 -10.20
CA THR A 569 -68.30 15.84 -10.04
C THR A 569 -68.96 16.12 -11.41
N ILE A 570 -69.46 15.04 -12.02
CA ILE A 570 -70.25 15.17 -13.26
C ILE A 570 -71.54 15.92 -12.87
N PRO A 571 -71.86 17.06 -13.50
CA PRO A 571 -73.12 17.72 -13.26
C PRO A 571 -74.25 16.82 -13.76
N ASN A 572 -75.24 16.54 -12.91
CA ASN A 572 -76.51 15.93 -13.33
C ASN A 572 -77.19 16.80 -14.36
N TRP A 573 -77.26 16.31 -15.58
CA TRP A 573 -78.17 16.83 -16.60
C TRP A 573 -79.47 16.00 -16.51
N THR A 574 -80.53 16.63 -16.03
CA THR A 574 -81.91 16.19 -16.23
C THR A 574 -82.33 16.42 -17.65
#